data_b39ac498a0bd130be3bcad6ee579509d
#
_entry.id   b39ac498a0bd130be3bcad6ee579509d
#
_cell.length_a   1.000
_cell.length_b   1.000
_cell.length_c   1.000
_cell.angle_alpha   90.00
_cell.angle_beta   90.00
_cell.angle_gamma   90.00
#
_symmetry.space_group_name_H-M   'P 1'
#
loop_
_entity.id
_entity.type
_entity.pdbx_description
1 polymer ?
#
loop_
_entity_poly.entity_id
_entity_poly.type
_entity_poly.pdbx_seq_one_letter_code
_entity_poly.pdbx_strand_id
1 'polypeptide(L)'
;MSSSAAAAAPASSVSSIPIIDVGALVTPSASAAAKLAVAAEIGDACEKVGFFVIRNHGVDRKVIDAAWEETSRFFDRPVDSKVGEDSHLLMTDTYPYGYSPLGGEVLGKGDELGRDAGETNVGIGGAYDGQVQKPTSNAGDMKEMFAVGPYNEASGMPPPRYPPDSEAFQAATMAYYQSMEVLSAALMRGFALSLGLDEHWFVAKNDRHASTLRALNYPSVSGEVPPEPGQMRASPHTDYGVLTILRSGGAGLQVKLLDDKWYDAPFLEDAFIINLGDLMSRWTNDKWLSTPHRVVVPEDLGSTAAMIGVARRQSMAYFCNLNMDAHVETISTCVDEDTPPKYKPCKAGDHLMAKHIASTQGILDGSWLKDDRIKSSRADC
;
A
#
# COMPACT_ATOMS: atom_id res chain seq x y z
N MET A 1 -42.02 8.97 32.85
CA MET A 1 -40.66 8.44 32.97
C MET A 1 -39.99 8.71 31.63
N SER A 2 -39.22 9.78 31.55
CA SER A 2 -38.59 10.24 30.30
C SER A 2 -37.19 9.61 30.22
N SER A 3 -37.00 8.77 29.24
CA SER A 3 -35.70 8.19 28.89
C SER A 3 -34.88 9.26 28.18
N SER A 4 -33.83 9.74 28.85
CA SER A 4 -32.82 10.59 28.27
C SER A 4 -31.87 9.71 27.42
N ALA A 5 -31.98 9.77 26.10
CA ALA A 5 -30.97 9.26 25.22
C ALA A 5 -29.73 10.14 25.34
N ALA A 6 -28.63 9.57 25.84
CA ALA A 6 -27.34 10.23 25.82
C ALA A 6 -26.90 10.38 24.36
N ALA A 7 -26.80 11.62 23.89
CA ALA A 7 -26.24 11.95 22.60
C ALA A 7 -24.74 11.59 22.62
N ALA A 8 -24.32 10.72 21.72
CA ALA A 8 -22.91 10.46 21.47
C ALA A 8 -22.20 11.78 21.13
N ALA A 9 -21.07 12.02 21.78
CA ALA A 9 -20.25 13.20 21.49
C ALA A 9 -19.81 13.16 20.02
N PRO A 10 -19.81 14.31 19.29
CA PRO A 10 -19.37 14.33 17.92
C PRO A 10 -17.89 13.91 17.85
N ALA A 11 -17.59 12.91 17.04
CA ALA A 11 -16.22 12.54 16.71
C ALA A 11 -15.50 13.81 16.23
N SER A 12 -14.37 14.13 16.86
CA SER A 12 -13.54 15.27 16.47
C SER A 12 -13.12 15.04 15.00
N SER A 13 -13.54 15.92 14.10
CA SER A 13 -13.18 15.85 12.69
C SER A 13 -11.66 16.00 12.55
N VAL A 14 -10.96 14.91 12.24
CA VAL A 14 -9.54 14.95 11.89
C VAL A 14 -9.46 15.60 10.51
N SER A 15 -8.86 16.78 10.44
CA SER A 15 -8.72 17.58 9.21
C SER A 15 -7.31 17.48 8.59
N SER A 16 -6.43 16.64 9.14
CA SER A 16 -5.05 16.53 8.65
C SER A 16 -4.44 15.16 8.93
N ILE A 17 -3.50 14.74 8.06
CA ILE A 17 -2.70 13.54 8.23
C ILE A 17 -1.60 13.83 9.26
N PRO A 18 -1.48 13.03 10.35
CA PRO A 18 -0.50 13.28 11.42
C PRO A 18 0.96 13.09 10.95
N ILE A 19 1.88 13.82 11.58
CA ILE A 19 3.33 13.65 11.40
C ILE A 19 3.91 13.15 12.71
N ILE A 20 4.50 11.95 12.72
CA ILE A 20 4.96 11.24 13.91
C ILE A 20 6.48 11.06 13.87
N ASP A 21 7.14 11.35 14.98
CA ASP A 21 8.57 11.07 15.18
C ASP A 21 8.75 9.63 15.67
N VAL A 22 9.27 8.75 14.80
CA VAL A 22 9.44 7.33 15.12
C VAL A 22 10.84 6.99 15.64
N GLY A 23 11.67 7.99 15.94
CA GLY A 23 13.05 7.80 16.39
C GLY A 23 13.20 6.82 17.57
N ALA A 24 12.25 6.81 18.51
CA ALA A 24 12.29 5.86 19.63
C ALA A 24 12.07 4.39 19.21
N LEU A 25 11.36 4.11 18.13
CA LEU A 25 11.14 2.73 17.65
C LEU A 25 12.36 2.16 16.91
N VAL A 26 13.16 3.03 16.29
CA VAL A 26 14.34 2.64 15.51
C VAL A 26 15.65 2.77 16.29
N THR A 27 15.62 3.37 17.48
CA THR A 27 16.78 3.50 18.36
C THR A 27 16.82 2.36 19.38
N PRO A 28 17.81 1.44 19.32
CA PRO A 28 17.86 0.28 20.21
C PRO A 28 17.88 0.63 21.70
N SER A 29 18.53 1.74 22.07
CA SER A 29 18.67 2.20 23.46
C SER A 29 17.48 3.03 23.96
N ALA A 30 16.43 3.22 23.17
CA ALA A 30 15.26 3.98 23.60
C ALA A 30 14.54 3.28 24.76
N SER A 31 14.07 4.07 25.73
CA SER A 31 13.32 3.53 26.87
C SER A 31 11.96 2.94 26.43
N ALA A 32 11.47 1.97 27.21
CA ALA A 32 10.13 1.41 26.99
C ALA A 32 9.04 2.49 27.00
N ALA A 33 9.16 3.48 27.91
CA ALA A 33 8.22 4.59 27.97
C ALA A 33 8.22 5.44 26.68
N ALA A 34 9.40 5.71 26.10
CA ALA A 34 9.48 6.45 24.83
C ALA A 34 8.87 5.67 23.68
N LYS A 35 9.11 4.35 23.59
CA LYS A 35 8.49 3.48 22.57
C LYS A 35 6.96 3.45 22.72
N LEU A 36 6.45 3.33 23.95
CA LEU A 36 5.01 3.33 24.22
C LEU A 36 4.34 4.66 23.87
N ALA A 37 5.01 5.80 24.09
CA ALA A 37 4.50 7.10 23.69
C ALA A 37 4.31 7.19 22.16
N VAL A 38 5.33 6.81 21.39
CA VAL A 38 5.24 6.75 19.92
C VAL A 38 4.18 5.74 19.45
N ALA A 39 4.12 4.57 20.08
CA ALA A 39 3.11 3.57 19.76
C ALA A 39 1.68 4.09 19.97
N ALA A 40 1.44 4.88 21.01
CA ALA A 40 0.15 5.52 21.26
C ALA A 40 -0.22 6.54 20.15
N GLU A 41 0.74 7.38 19.71
CA GLU A 41 0.52 8.31 18.59
C GLU A 41 0.20 7.56 17.28
N ILE A 42 0.92 6.47 17.01
CA ILE A 42 0.68 5.60 15.85
C ILE A 42 -0.71 4.97 15.92
N GLY A 43 -1.11 4.42 17.08
CA GLY A 43 -2.43 3.82 17.25
C GLY A 43 -3.56 4.80 17.01
N ASP A 44 -3.44 6.01 17.55
CA ASP A 44 -4.39 7.08 17.34
C ASP A 44 -4.52 7.47 15.85
N ALA A 45 -3.40 7.55 15.14
CA ALA A 45 -3.37 7.81 13.71
C ALA A 45 -4.01 6.67 12.90
N CYS A 46 -3.73 5.41 13.25
CA CYS A 46 -4.30 4.22 12.60
C CYS A 46 -5.82 4.13 12.79
N GLU A 47 -6.31 4.48 13.97
CA GLU A 47 -7.73 4.42 14.31
C GLU A 47 -8.54 5.56 13.67
N LYS A 48 -7.98 6.78 13.60
CA LYS A 48 -8.69 7.97 13.12
C LYS A 48 -8.51 8.27 11.64
N VAL A 49 -7.36 7.87 11.07
CA VAL A 49 -6.96 8.28 9.71
C VAL A 49 -6.54 7.10 8.85
N GLY A 50 -5.87 6.08 9.40
CA GLY A 50 -5.25 4.99 8.65
C GLY A 50 -4.01 5.43 7.84
N PHE A 51 -3.63 6.72 7.92
CA PHE A 51 -2.48 7.34 7.27
C PHE A 51 -1.72 8.23 8.25
N PHE A 52 -0.40 8.25 8.15
CA PHE A 52 0.46 9.19 8.87
C PHE A 52 1.80 9.36 8.16
N VAL A 53 2.50 10.44 8.44
CA VAL A 53 3.86 10.69 7.94
C VAL A 53 4.85 10.41 9.07
N ILE A 54 5.96 9.74 8.75
CA ILE A 54 7.01 9.47 9.73
C ILE A 54 8.28 10.24 9.43
N ARG A 55 8.94 10.72 10.48
CA ARG A 55 10.27 11.32 10.44
C ARG A 55 11.20 10.62 11.43
N ASN A 56 12.50 10.88 11.33
CA ASN A 56 13.53 10.24 12.15
C ASN A 56 13.50 8.71 12.08
N HIS A 57 13.23 8.20 10.88
CA HIS A 57 13.01 6.78 10.57
C HIS A 57 14.31 5.95 10.52
N GLY A 58 15.48 6.56 10.60
CA GLY A 58 16.79 5.89 10.69
C GLY A 58 17.33 5.27 9.40
N VAL A 59 16.62 5.39 8.28
CA VAL A 59 17.11 4.91 6.97
C VAL A 59 18.17 5.88 6.44
N ASP A 60 19.32 5.36 6.02
CA ASP A 60 20.40 6.19 5.48
C ASP A 60 19.95 6.90 4.19
N ARG A 61 20.11 8.21 4.16
CA ARG A 61 19.78 9.05 3.00
C ARG A 61 20.48 8.57 1.73
N LYS A 62 21.73 8.09 1.82
CA LYS A 62 22.46 7.57 0.66
C LYS A 62 21.78 6.34 0.04
N VAL A 63 21.19 5.48 0.86
CA VAL A 63 20.44 4.31 0.37
C VAL A 63 19.17 4.76 -0.36
N ILE A 64 18.47 5.75 0.19
CA ILE A 64 17.27 6.32 -0.42
C ILE A 64 17.62 6.95 -1.76
N ASP A 65 18.65 7.82 -1.79
CA ASP A 65 19.04 8.55 -2.98
C ASP A 65 19.56 7.62 -4.09
N ALA A 66 20.38 6.62 -3.74
CA ALA A 66 20.86 5.63 -4.72
C ALA A 66 19.71 4.86 -5.38
N ALA A 67 18.76 4.35 -4.59
CA ALA A 67 17.60 3.64 -5.15
C ALA A 67 16.71 4.57 -5.99
N TRP A 68 16.56 5.82 -5.55
CA TRP A 68 15.81 6.85 -6.28
C TRP A 68 16.42 7.15 -7.64
N GLU A 69 17.73 7.40 -7.67
CA GLU A 69 18.45 7.70 -8.91
C GLU A 69 18.45 6.53 -9.89
N GLU A 70 18.74 5.32 -9.41
CA GLU A 70 18.80 4.14 -10.26
C GLU A 70 17.43 3.78 -10.84
N THR A 71 16.35 3.89 -10.04
CA THR A 71 14.98 3.68 -10.55
C THR A 71 14.58 4.79 -11.53
N SER A 72 15.01 6.04 -11.32
CA SER A 72 14.81 7.12 -12.28
C SER A 72 15.51 6.83 -13.61
N ARG A 73 16.78 6.43 -13.57
CA ARG A 73 17.55 6.04 -14.79
C ARG A 73 16.92 4.87 -15.53
N PHE A 74 16.37 3.90 -14.79
CA PHE A 74 15.64 2.78 -15.40
C PHE A 74 14.43 3.28 -16.19
N PHE A 75 13.62 4.16 -15.62
CA PHE A 75 12.42 4.69 -16.30
C PHE A 75 12.75 5.61 -17.48
N ASP A 76 13.93 6.20 -17.51
CA ASP A 76 14.42 7.02 -18.65
C ASP A 76 14.86 6.18 -19.85
N ARG A 77 14.99 4.86 -19.71
CA ARG A 77 15.35 3.95 -20.81
C ARG A 77 14.23 3.89 -21.85
N PRO A 78 14.54 3.61 -23.12
CA PRO A 78 13.54 3.24 -24.11
C PRO A 78 12.68 2.06 -23.66
N VAL A 79 11.41 2.03 -24.06
CA VAL A 79 10.46 0.99 -23.62
C VAL A 79 10.97 -0.41 -23.96
N ASP A 80 11.50 -0.62 -25.15
CA ASP A 80 12.02 -1.92 -25.59
C ASP A 80 13.11 -2.46 -24.66
N SER A 81 13.99 -1.58 -24.15
CA SER A 81 15.04 -1.98 -23.20
C SER A 81 14.51 -2.22 -21.78
N LYS A 82 13.34 -1.69 -21.43
CA LYS A 82 12.66 -1.95 -20.15
C LYS A 82 11.88 -3.25 -20.15
N VAL A 83 11.43 -3.70 -21.31
CA VAL A 83 10.74 -4.99 -21.48
C VAL A 83 11.74 -6.15 -21.45
N GLY A 84 12.95 -5.94 -21.96
CA GLY A 84 13.99 -6.95 -22.11
C GLY A 84 13.76 -7.88 -23.28
N GLU A 85 14.79 -8.64 -23.61
CA GLU A 85 14.69 -9.68 -24.65
C GLU A 85 13.64 -10.71 -24.26
N ASP A 86 12.83 -11.15 -25.23
CA ASP A 86 11.74 -12.12 -25.01
C ASP A 86 10.73 -11.71 -23.93
N SER A 87 10.63 -10.41 -23.61
CA SER A 87 9.69 -9.88 -22.59
C SER A 87 9.88 -10.47 -21.19
N HIS A 88 11.07 -10.98 -20.86
CA HIS A 88 11.34 -11.67 -19.59
C HIS A 88 11.26 -10.75 -18.36
N LEU A 89 11.31 -9.43 -18.56
CA LEU A 89 11.16 -8.44 -17.48
C LEU A 89 9.71 -8.04 -17.23
N LEU A 90 8.76 -8.43 -18.09
CA LEU A 90 7.35 -8.08 -17.88
C LEU A 90 6.77 -8.82 -16.68
N MET A 91 5.95 -8.11 -15.93
CA MET A 91 5.04 -8.74 -14.98
C MET A 91 4.04 -9.63 -15.74
N THR A 92 3.78 -10.80 -15.17
CA THR A 92 2.82 -11.78 -15.72
C THR A 92 1.99 -12.36 -14.59
N ASP A 93 0.96 -13.14 -14.93
CA ASP A 93 0.10 -13.85 -13.97
C ASP A 93 0.89 -14.81 -13.07
N THR A 94 1.97 -15.38 -13.59
CA THR A 94 2.81 -16.34 -12.86
C THR A 94 4.06 -15.71 -12.27
N TYR A 95 4.35 -14.44 -12.61
CA TYR A 95 5.51 -13.70 -12.12
C TYR A 95 5.09 -12.27 -11.75
N PRO A 96 4.79 -11.99 -10.47
CA PRO A 96 4.20 -10.72 -10.03
C PRO A 96 5.20 -9.57 -9.86
N TYR A 97 6.41 -9.72 -10.38
CA TYR A 97 7.50 -8.75 -10.31
C TYR A 97 7.93 -8.29 -11.71
N GLY A 98 8.91 -7.38 -11.76
CA GLY A 98 9.43 -6.84 -13.00
C GLY A 98 8.68 -5.58 -13.46
N TYR A 99 8.68 -5.34 -14.76
CA TYR A 99 8.16 -4.12 -15.37
C TYR A 99 6.69 -4.25 -15.77
N SER A 100 5.91 -3.23 -15.41
CA SER A 100 4.57 -3.01 -15.96
C SER A 100 4.57 -1.70 -16.74
N PRO A 101 4.21 -1.71 -18.03
CA PRO A 101 4.21 -0.52 -18.87
C PRO A 101 3.10 0.46 -18.48
N LEU A 102 3.16 1.66 -19.06
CA LEU A 102 2.17 2.70 -18.88
C LEU A 102 0.76 2.18 -19.18
N GLY A 103 -0.18 2.39 -18.25
CA GLY A 103 -1.55 1.91 -18.40
C GLY A 103 -1.74 0.40 -18.18
N GLY A 104 -0.69 -0.33 -17.76
CA GLY A 104 -0.74 -1.78 -17.53
C GLY A 104 -1.51 -2.21 -16.28
N GLU A 105 -1.97 -1.27 -15.44
CA GLU A 105 -2.74 -1.56 -14.22
C GLU A 105 -3.91 -0.59 -14.07
N VAL A 106 -5.03 -1.08 -13.51
CA VAL A 106 -6.19 -0.26 -13.09
C VAL A 106 -6.56 -0.63 -11.67
N LEU A 107 -6.16 0.18 -10.70
CA LEU A 107 -6.31 -0.13 -9.28
C LEU A 107 -7.78 -0.18 -8.81
N GLY A 108 -8.63 0.71 -9.28
CA GLY A 108 -10.02 0.81 -8.82
C GLY A 108 -10.93 -0.39 -9.17
N LYS A 109 -10.51 -1.32 -10.02
CA LYS A 109 -11.29 -2.52 -10.36
C LYS A 109 -11.24 -3.61 -9.30
N GLY A 110 -10.18 -3.67 -8.50
CA GLY A 110 -10.03 -4.68 -7.44
C GLY A 110 -11.08 -4.59 -6.35
N ASP A 111 -11.57 -3.39 -6.08
CA ASP A 111 -12.59 -3.14 -5.05
C ASP A 111 -14.02 -3.49 -5.51
N GLU A 112 -14.29 -3.57 -6.82
CA GLU A 112 -15.60 -3.94 -7.36
C GLU A 112 -15.89 -5.46 -7.24
N LEU A 113 -14.90 -6.29 -7.48
CA LEU A 113 -15.06 -7.75 -7.52
C LEU A 113 -15.17 -8.40 -6.14
N GLY A 114 -14.66 -7.75 -5.10
CA GLY A 114 -14.85 -8.18 -3.72
C GLY A 114 -16.30 -8.09 -3.23
N ARG A 115 -17.15 -7.30 -3.90
CA ARG A 115 -18.56 -7.09 -3.53
C ARG A 115 -19.51 -8.11 -4.14
N ASP A 116 -19.23 -8.60 -5.34
CA ASP A 116 -20.10 -9.55 -6.07
C ASP A 116 -19.99 -11.01 -5.56
N ALA A 117 -18.99 -11.30 -4.72
CA ALA A 117 -18.78 -12.63 -4.16
C ALA A 117 -19.71 -12.99 -2.98
N GLY A 118 -20.72 -12.16 -2.68
CA GLY A 118 -21.72 -12.46 -1.62
C GLY A 118 -21.21 -12.30 -0.19
N GLU A 119 -19.98 -11.85 0.00
CA GLU A 119 -19.43 -11.51 1.30
C GLU A 119 -19.45 -9.98 1.50
N THR A 120 -20.26 -9.56 2.45
CA THR A 120 -20.62 -8.17 2.72
C THR A 120 -19.47 -7.28 3.23
N ASN A 121 -18.22 -7.74 3.22
CA ASN A 121 -17.11 -6.96 3.78
C ASN A 121 -15.72 -7.34 3.26
N VAL A 122 -15.55 -7.66 1.99
CA VAL A 122 -14.21 -7.82 1.41
C VAL A 122 -13.87 -6.55 0.63
N GLY A 123 -13.25 -5.58 1.25
CA GLY A 123 -12.73 -4.48 0.44
C GLY A 123 -12.48 -3.16 1.11
N ILE A 124 -13.30 -2.73 2.02
CA ILE A 124 -13.08 -1.44 2.68
C ILE A 124 -13.40 -1.67 4.14
N GLY A 125 -12.50 -1.34 5.05
CA GLY A 125 -12.77 -1.39 6.47
C GLY A 125 -14.14 -0.79 6.75
N GLY A 126 -14.96 -1.40 7.60
CA GLY A 126 -16.39 -1.10 7.77
C GLY A 126 -16.77 0.35 8.07
N ALA A 127 -15.77 1.26 8.16
CA ALA A 127 -15.97 2.70 8.31
C ALA A 127 -16.29 3.43 7.00
N TYR A 128 -16.00 2.81 5.83
CA TYR A 128 -16.29 3.41 4.52
C TYR A 128 -17.42 2.64 3.85
N ASP A 129 -18.59 3.25 3.74
CA ASP A 129 -19.80 2.69 3.09
C ASP A 129 -19.62 2.54 1.56
N GLY A 130 -18.61 1.78 1.19
CA GLY A 130 -18.50 1.11 -0.09
C GLY A 130 -18.47 1.94 -1.36
N GLN A 131 -18.30 3.26 -1.35
CA GLN A 131 -18.22 4.06 -2.57
C GLN A 131 -16.80 4.59 -2.85
N VAL A 132 -15.89 3.69 -3.26
CA VAL A 132 -14.73 4.12 -4.04
C VAL A 132 -15.26 4.59 -5.39
N GLN A 133 -14.96 5.85 -5.77
CA GLN A 133 -15.37 6.36 -7.08
C GLN A 133 -14.82 5.48 -8.19
N LYS A 134 -15.74 4.97 -9.05
CA LYS A 134 -15.33 4.19 -10.22
C LYS A 134 -14.38 5.02 -11.10
N PRO A 135 -13.34 4.38 -11.68
CA PRO A 135 -12.59 5.04 -12.74
C PRO A 135 -13.56 5.48 -13.83
N THR A 136 -13.52 6.76 -14.17
CA THR A 136 -14.38 7.32 -15.22
C THR A 136 -13.78 7.12 -16.60
N SER A 137 -12.53 6.67 -16.70
CA SER A 137 -11.83 6.32 -17.95
C SER A 137 -11.63 4.80 -18.05
N ASN A 138 -11.74 4.27 -19.28
CA ASN A 138 -11.36 2.90 -19.60
C ASN A 138 -9.86 2.73 -19.82
N ALA A 139 -9.09 3.81 -19.90
CA ALA A 139 -7.64 3.79 -19.95
C ALA A 139 -7.08 3.40 -18.58
N GLY A 140 -5.99 2.64 -18.57
CA GLY A 140 -5.28 2.30 -17.35
C GLY A 140 -4.72 3.52 -16.63
N ASP A 141 -4.26 3.32 -15.40
CA ASP A 141 -3.61 4.39 -14.62
C ASP A 141 -2.38 4.94 -15.34
N MET A 142 -2.17 6.26 -15.27
CA MET A 142 -1.06 6.95 -15.92
C MET A 142 0.26 6.72 -15.19
N LYS A 143 0.64 5.47 -15.05
CA LYS A 143 1.89 5.05 -14.40
C LYS A 143 2.51 3.85 -15.09
N GLU A 144 3.82 3.80 -15.06
CA GLU A 144 4.60 2.60 -15.26
C GLU A 144 5.29 2.23 -13.96
N MET A 145 5.65 0.97 -13.77
CA MET A 145 6.30 0.54 -12.53
C MET A 145 7.30 -0.58 -12.76
N PHE A 146 8.25 -0.70 -11.81
CA PHE A 146 9.11 -1.86 -11.67
C PHE A 146 8.99 -2.41 -10.27
N ALA A 147 8.65 -3.69 -10.16
CA ALA A 147 8.44 -4.36 -8.88
C ALA A 147 9.54 -5.39 -8.62
N VAL A 148 10.05 -5.42 -7.40
CA VAL A 148 10.92 -6.46 -6.89
C VAL A 148 10.27 -7.12 -5.67
N GLY A 149 10.38 -8.44 -5.61
CA GLY A 149 9.89 -9.22 -4.50
C GLY A 149 10.95 -9.48 -3.43
N PRO A 150 10.63 -10.34 -2.47
CA PRO A 150 11.57 -10.67 -1.41
C PRO A 150 12.82 -11.34 -1.95
N TYR A 151 13.95 -11.03 -1.32
CA TYR A 151 15.23 -11.69 -1.58
C TYR A 151 15.41 -12.95 -0.72
N ASN A 152 14.49 -13.22 0.19
CA ASN A 152 14.48 -14.39 1.03
C ASN A 152 13.81 -15.57 0.31
N GLU A 153 14.58 -16.59 -0.06
CA GLU A 153 14.07 -17.81 -0.70
C GLU A 153 13.02 -18.54 0.15
N ALA A 154 13.11 -18.42 1.49
CA ALA A 154 12.12 -19.01 2.39
C ALA A 154 10.72 -18.38 2.29
N SER A 155 10.56 -17.25 1.58
CA SER A 155 9.27 -16.66 1.29
C SER A 155 8.39 -17.52 0.37
N GLY A 156 9.01 -18.44 -0.40
CA GLY A 156 8.33 -19.22 -1.44
C GLY A 156 7.98 -18.42 -2.69
N MET A 157 8.38 -17.15 -2.77
CA MET A 157 8.14 -16.29 -3.92
C MET A 157 9.25 -16.46 -4.98
N PRO A 158 8.95 -16.22 -6.27
CA PRO A 158 9.99 -16.29 -7.31
C PRO A 158 11.07 -15.22 -7.08
N PRO A 159 12.33 -15.49 -7.45
CA PRO A 159 13.40 -14.52 -7.31
C PRO A 159 13.18 -13.30 -8.22
N PRO A 160 13.64 -12.10 -7.80
CA PRO A 160 13.60 -10.91 -8.66
C PRO A 160 14.38 -11.11 -9.95
N ARG A 161 13.91 -10.50 -11.04
CA ARG A 161 14.60 -10.41 -12.32
C ARG A 161 15.01 -8.98 -12.56
N TYR A 162 16.17 -8.82 -13.21
CA TYR A 162 16.74 -7.50 -13.47
C TYR A 162 17.13 -7.36 -14.93
N PRO A 163 17.13 -6.13 -15.48
CA PRO A 163 17.69 -5.89 -16.81
C PRO A 163 19.15 -6.34 -16.89
N PRO A 164 19.64 -6.79 -18.06
CA PRO A 164 21.06 -6.97 -18.29
C PRO A 164 21.83 -5.68 -17.97
N ASP A 165 23.09 -5.80 -17.55
CA ASP A 165 23.99 -4.67 -17.23
C ASP A 165 23.36 -3.65 -16.26
N SER A 166 22.72 -4.14 -15.21
CA SER A 166 22.03 -3.31 -14.21
C SER A 166 22.45 -3.61 -12.77
N GLU A 167 23.71 -3.95 -12.55
CA GLU A 167 24.24 -4.27 -11.21
C GLU A 167 24.03 -3.13 -10.23
N ALA A 168 24.19 -1.87 -10.66
CA ALA A 168 23.93 -0.70 -9.81
C ALA A 168 22.46 -0.59 -9.40
N PHE A 169 21.55 -0.81 -10.35
CA PHE A 169 20.10 -0.82 -10.08
C PHE A 169 19.72 -1.97 -9.13
N GLN A 170 20.24 -3.17 -9.36
CA GLN A 170 20.02 -4.32 -8.47
C GLN A 170 20.55 -4.03 -7.06
N ALA A 171 21.79 -3.57 -6.94
CA ALA A 171 22.40 -3.29 -5.64
C ALA A 171 21.65 -2.20 -4.88
N ALA A 172 21.26 -1.11 -5.55
CA ALA A 172 20.54 0.00 -4.94
C ALA A 172 19.13 -0.39 -4.48
N THR A 173 18.37 -1.10 -5.33
CA THR A 173 17.01 -1.56 -4.98
C THR A 173 17.04 -2.61 -3.87
N MET A 174 18.03 -3.49 -3.84
CA MET A 174 18.22 -4.47 -2.77
C MET A 174 18.55 -3.80 -1.44
N ALA A 175 19.47 -2.85 -1.42
CA ALA A 175 19.84 -2.13 -0.19
C ALA A 175 18.65 -1.32 0.37
N TYR A 176 17.88 -0.69 -0.53
CA TYR A 176 16.67 0.02 -0.13
C TYR A 176 15.61 -0.94 0.40
N TYR A 177 15.35 -2.06 -0.28
CA TYR A 177 14.42 -3.08 0.16
C TYR A 177 14.75 -3.58 1.58
N GLN A 178 16.02 -3.94 1.83
CA GLN A 178 16.49 -4.38 3.14
C GLN A 178 16.31 -3.29 4.23
N SER A 179 16.53 -2.02 3.88
CA SER A 179 16.28 -0.92 4.81
C SER A 179 14.78 -0.78 5.13
N MET A 180 13.90 -1.07 4.17
CA MET A 180 12.45 -1.09 4.39
C MET A 180 12.01 -2.30 5.24
N GLU A 181 12.66 -3.46 5.12
CA GLU A 181 12.43 -4.60 6.02
C GLU A 181 12.74 -4.23 7.48
N VAL A 182 13.86 -3.57 7.72
CA VAL A 182 14.24 -3.11 9.08
C VAL A 182 13.23 -2.08 9.61
N LEU A 183 12.85 -1.10 8.79
CA LEU A 183 11.90 -0.07 9.18
C LEU A 183 10.49 -0.65 9.42
N SER A 184 10.01 -1.52 8.53
CA SER A 184 8.70 -2.17 8.69
C SER A 184 8.65 -3.00 9.97
N ALA A 185 9.72 -3.75 10.29
CA ALA A 185 9.81 -4.48 11.55
C ALA A 185 9.76 -3.57 12.78
N ALA A 186 10.36 -2.37 12.71
CA ALA A 186 10.27 -1.38 13.79
C ALA A 186 8.85 -0.83 13.95
N LEU A 187 8.16 -0.51 12.84
CA LEU A 187 6.78 -0.05 12.85
C LEU A 187 5.82 -1.14 13.36
N MET A 188 6.02 -2.40 12.95
CA MET A 188 5.23 -3.53 13.44
C MET A 188 5.38 -3.75 14.95
N ARG A 189 6.56 -3.49 15.53
CA ARG A 189 6.73 -3.46 17.00
C ARG A 189 5.92 -2.33 17.64
N GLY A 190 5.93 -1.13 17.03
CA GLY A 190 5.07 -0.02 17.46
C GLY A 190 3.58 -0.37 17.40
N PHE A 191 3.14 -1.06 16.35
CA PHE A 191 1.76 -1.56 16.21
C PHE A 191 1.41 -2.56 17.31
N ALA A 192 2.29 -3.53 17.61
CA ALA A 192 2.06 -4.49 18.68
C ALA A 192 1.88 -3.78 20.03
N LEU A 193 2.78 -2.87 20.38
CA LEU A 193 2.69 -2.07 21.61
C LEU A 193 1.41 -1.24 21.67
N SER A 194 0.98 -0.62 20.57
CA SER A 194 -0.24 0.17 20.49
C SER A 194 -1.51 -0.67 20.71
N LEU A 195 -1.48 -1.93 20.27
CA LEU A 195 -2.57 -2.89 20.46
C LEU A 195 -2.53 -3.59 21.82
N GLY A 196 -1.59 -3.23 22.69
CA GLY A 196 -1.42 -3.88 24.00
C GLY A 196 -0.89 -5.31 23.93
N LEU A 197 -0.18 -5.64 22.85
CA LEU A 197 0.43 -6.94 22.60
C LEU A 197 1.92 -6.94 23.00
N ASP A 198 2.52 -8.12 23.06
CA ASP A 198 3.98 -8.25 23.15
C ASP A 198 4.67 -7.54 21.97
N GLU A 199 5.78 -6.80 22.23
CA GLU A 199 6.51 -6.02 21.21
C GLU A 199 6.88 -6.87 19.99
N HIS A 200 7.08 -8.17 20.13
CA HIS A 200 7.50 -9.10 19.08
C HIS A 200 6.37 -9.98 18.52
N TRP A 201 5.12 -9.69 18.86
CA TRP A 201 3.96 -10.52 18.52
C TRP A 201 3.82 -10.80 17.01
N PHE A 202 4.20 -9.85 16.16
CA PHE A 202 4.13 -10.01 14.70
C PHE A 202 5.32 -10.78 14.09
N VAL A 203 6.45 -10.97 14.81
CA VAL A 203 7.71 -11.49 14.25
C VAL A 203 7.51 -12.82 13.54
N ALA A 204 6.91 -13.81 14.19
CA ALA A 204 6.72 -15.13 13.61
C ALA A 204 5.74 -15.17 12.41
N LYS A 205 5.05 -14.07 12.14
CA LYS A 205 4.11 -13.95 11.04
C LYS A 205 4.70 -13.18 9.84
N ASN A 206 5.89 -12.60 10.04
CA ASN A 206 6.56 -11.74 9.08
C ASN A 206 8.05 -12.07 8.89
N ASP A 207 8.52 -13.24 9.31
CA ASP A 207 9.93 -13.67 9.21
C ASP A 207 10.32 -14.27 7.84
N ARG A 208 9.32 -14.63 7.02
CA ARG A 208 9.43 -15.15 5.65
C ARG A 208 8.49 -14.43 4.69
N HIS A 209 8.29 -13.14 4.94
CA HIS A 209 7.26 -12.32 4.31
C HIS A 209 7.34 -12.24 2.78
N ALA A 210 6.18 -12.03 2.15
CA ALA A 210 6.03 -11.82 0.71
C ALA A 210 5.91 -10.33 0.34
N SER A 211 6.69 -9.47 1.02
CA SER A 211 6.66 -8.02 0.78
C SER A 211 7.21 -7.67 -0.59
N THR A 212 6.75 -6.55 -1.15
CA THR A 212 7.10 -6.11 -2.50
C THR A 212 7.49 -4.64 -2.48
N LEU A 213 8.63 -4.31 -3.11
CA LEU A 213 8.99 -2.93 -3.41
C LEU A 213 8.54 -2.61 -4.84
N ARG A 214 7.76 -1.54 -5.02
CA ARG A 214 7.40 -0.99 -6.33
C ARG A 214 7.96 0.41 -6.49
N ALA A 215 8.86 0.59 -7.46
CA ALA A 215 9.19 1.90 -8.00
C ALA A 215 8.12 2.27 -9.03
N LEU A 216 7.56 3.48 -8.92
CA LEU A 216 6.49 3.97 -9.79
C LEU A 216 6.93 5.27 -10.47
N ASN A 217 6.71 5.35 -11.76
CA ASN A 217 6.94 6.53 -12.56
C ASN A 217 5.62 7.02 -13.16
N TYR A 218 5.31 8.26 -12.87
CA TYR A 218 4.19 8.98 -13.46
C TYR A 218 4.78 9.99 -14.44
N PRO A 219 4.69 9.75 -15.75
CA PRO A 219 5.32 10.60 -16.75
C PRO A 219 4.80 12.03 -16.70
N SER A 220 5.56 12.95 -17.27
CA SER A 220 5.08 14.31 -17.49
C SER A 220 3.89 14.26 -18.46
N VAL A 221 2.87 15.05 -18.17
CA VAL A 221 1.76 15.22 -19.10
C VAL A 221 2.22 16.17 -20.21
N SER A 222 2.33 15.65 -21.42
CA SER A 222 2.67 16.44 -22.63
C SER A 222 1.47 16.58 -23.54
N GLY A 223 1.49 17.61 -24.40
CA GLY A 223 0.44 17.79 -25.39
C GLY A 223 0.39 16.68 -26.48
N GLU A 224 1.41 15.83 -26.54
CA GLU A 224 1.49 14.74 -27.50
C GLU A 224 0.67 13.51 -27.07
N VAL A 225 0.57 13.27 -25.75
CA VAL A 225 -0.26 12.21 -25.17
C VAL A 225 -1.05 12.82 -23.99
N PRO A 226 -2.11 13.54 -24.26
CA PRO A 226 -2.95 14.07 -23.19
C PRO A 226 -3.65 12.90 -22.45
N PRO A 227 -3.88 13.04 -21.13
CA PRO A 227 -4.69 12.05 -20.41
C PRO A 227 -6.11 12.02 -20.97
N GLU A 228 -6.72 10.83 -20.95
CA GLU A 228 -8.17 10.75 -21.22
C GLU A 228 -8.98 11.49 -20.14
N PRO A 229 -10.16 12.00 -20.48
CA PRO A 229 -11.04 12.61 -19.48
C PRO A 229 -11.29 11.64 -18.31
N GLY A 230 -10.94 12.07 -17.09
CA GLY A 230 -11.08 11.27 -15.88
C GLY A 230 -9.97 10.25 -15.64
N GLN A 231 -8.96 10.16 -16.49
CA GLN A 231 -7.78 9.31 -16.25
C GLN A 231 -6.93 9.89 -15.12
N MET A 232 -6.53 9.04 -14.17
CA MET A 232 -5.72 9.41 -13.01
C MET A 232 -4.31 8.84 -13.09
N ARG A 233 -3.39 9.37 -12.32
CA ARG A 233 -2.06 8.78 -12.11
C ARG A 233 -2.15 7.46 -11.34
N ALA A 234 -3.02 7.40 -10.32
CA ALA A 234 -3.46 6.17 -9.68
C ALA A 234 -4.92 6.34 -9.26
N SER A 235 -5.77 5.43 -9.70
CA SER A 235 -7.20 5.40 -9.37
C SER A 235 -7.43 5.19 -7.87
N PRO A 236 -8.58 5.64 -7.31
CA PRO A 236 -8.93 5.40 -5.91
C PRO A 236 -8.90 3.91 -5.58
N HIS A 237 -8.20 3.54 -4.50
CA HIS A 237 -8.03 2.17 -4.03
C HIS A 237 -7.61 2.14 -2.56
N THR A 238 -7.67 0.96 -1.95
CA THR A 238 -7.01 0.61 -0.70
C THR A 238 -5.84 -0.35 -0.97
N ASP A 239 -4.85 -0.39 -0.07
CA ASP A 239 -3.78 -1.38 -0.14
C ASP A 239 -4.22 -2.72 0.45
N TYR A 240 -3.69 -3.84 -0.07
CA TYR A 240 -4.16 -5.17 0.29
C TYR A 240 -3.48 -5.76 1.53
N GLY A 241 -2.24 -5.37 1.78
CA GLY A 241 -1.36 -5.96 2.80
C GLY A 241 -1.59 -5.41 4.22
N VAL A 242 -0.50 -5.38 4.97
CA VAL A 242 -0.49 -4.95 6.38
C VAL A 242 -0.22 -3.46 6.49
N LEU A 243 0.87 -2.99 5.91
CA LEU A 243 1.23 -1.58 5.85
C LEU A 243 2.00 -1.27 4.57
N THR A 244 1.96 -0.02 4.14
CA THR A 244 2.76 0.51 3.05
C THR A 244 3.69 1.61 3.58
N ILE A 245 4.96 1.56 3.17
CA ILE A 245 5.95 2.61 3.41
C ILE A 245 6.23 3.29 2.08
N LEU A 246 5.79 4.53 1.93
CA LEU A 246 5.87 5.27 0.68
C LEU A 246 6.89 6.41 0.76
N ARG A 247 7.92 6.37 -0.09
CA ARG A 247 8.74 7.53 -0.45
C ARG A 247 8.06 8.25 -1.61
N SER A 248 7.50 9.41 -1.36
CA SER A 248 6.90 10.25 -2.39
C SER A 248 7.91 11.24 -2.97
N GLY A 249 7.85 11.50 -4.26
CA GLY A 249 8.67 12.51 -4.94
C GLY A 249 7.97 13.83 -5.19
N GLY A 250 6.80 14.04 -4.59
CA GLY A 250 6.05 15.28 -4.74
C GLY A 250 4.57 15.15 -4.38
N ALA A 251 3.84 16.23 -4.60
CA ALA A 251 2.41 16.33 -4.35
C ALA A 251 1.56 15.41 -5.26
N GLY A 252 0.26 15.36 -4.99
CA GLY A 252 -0.74 14.67 -5.79
C GLY A 252 -1.28 13.38 -5.16
N LEU A 253 -0.70 12.89 -4.06
CA LEU A 253 -1.33 11.83 -3.27
C LEU A 253 -2.46 12.46 -2.44
N GLN A 254 -3.65 11.92 -2.58
CA GLN A 254 -4.84 12.31 -1.82
C GLN A 254 -5.40 11.12 -1.05
N VAL A 255 -5.89 11.39 0.15
CA VAL A 255 -6.46 10.43 1.09
C VAL A 255 -7.90 10.82 1.37
N LYS A 256 -8.81 9.84 1.35
CA LYS A 256 -10.23 10.06 1.64
C LYS A 256 -10.48 9.85 3.12
N LEU A 257 -10.82 10.90 3.85
CA LEU A 257 -11.09 10.81 5.28
C LEU A 257 -12.56 10.40 5.56
N LEU A 258 -12.86 10.16 6.84
CA LEU A 258 -14.18 9.70 7.29
C LEU A 258 -15.33 10.70 7.02
N ASP A 259 -15.01 11.95 6.73
CA ASP A 259 -15.99 12.96 6.27
C ASP A 259 -16.29 12.89 4.76
N ASP A 260 -15.83 11.83 4.11
CA ASP A 260 -16.00 11.53 2.68
C ASP A 260 -15.29 12.52 1.73
N LYS A 261 -14.35 13.32 2.24
CA LYS A 261 -13.58 14.28 1.45
C LYS A 261 -12.16 13.82 1.20
N TRP A 262 -11.61 14.29 0.08
CA TRP A 262 -10.21 14.06 -0.30
C TRP A 262 -9.31 15.16 0.28
N TYR A 263 -8.21 14.74 0.91
CA TYR A 263 -7.21 15.61 1.50
C TYR A 263 -5.84 15.28 0.92
N ASP A 264 -5.05 16.31 0.61
CA ASP A 264 -3.69 16.13 0.13
C ASP A 264 -2.80 15.55 1.26
N ALA A 265 -2.05 14.50 0.94
CA ALA A 265 -1.02 14.00 1.85
C ALA A 265 0.15 14.99 1.89
N PRO A 266 0.63 15.36 3.09
CA PRO A 266 1.76 16.29 3.20
C PRO A 266 3.01 15.67 2.60
N PHE A 267 3.71 16.44 1.77
CA PHE A 267 5.02 16.08 1.23
C PHE A 267 6.12 16.67 2.10
N LEU A 268 6.96 15.82 2.67
CA LEU A 268 8.18 16.19 3.40
C LEU A 268 9.36 15.45 2.78
N GLU A 269 10.45 16.16 2.53
CA GLU A 269 11.60 15.62 1.78
C GLU A 269 12.24 14.39 2.45
N ASP A 270 12.46 14.45 3.76
CA ASP A 270 13.12 13.39 4.54
C ASP A 270 12.10 12.58 5.38
N ALA A 271 10.98 12.21 4.77
CA ALA A 271 9.92 11.48 5.46
C ALA A 271 9.34 10.37 4.59
N PHE A 272 8.73 9.41 5.24
CA PHE A 272 7.89 8.42 4.57
C PHE A 272 6.43 8.63 4.95
N ILE A 273 5.54 8.35 4.00
CA ILE A 273 4.10 8.26 4.25
C ILE A 273 3.79 6.80 4.55
N ILE A 274 3.04 6.56 5.60
CA ILE A 274 2.62 5.24 6.05
C ILE A 274 1.11 5.15 5.91
N ASN A 275 0.63 4.03 5.36
CA ASN A 275 -0.77 3.67 5.41
C ASN A 275 -0.97 2.19 5.72
N LEU A 276 -2.14 1.88 6.28
CA LEU A 276 -2.54 0.52 6.55
C LEU A 276 -3.28 -0.08 5.36
N GLY A 277 -3.12 -1.38 5.17
CA GLY A 277 -3.86 -2.13 4.17
C GLY A 277 -5.02 -2.93 4.76
N ASP A 278 -5.81 -3.53 3.87
CA ASP A 278 -7.05 -4.24 4.20
C ASP A 278 -6.83 -5.41 5.17
N LEU A 279 -5.68 -6.10 5.06
CA LEU A 279 -5.38 -7.20 5.95
C LEU A 279 -5.17 -6.73 7.40
N MET A 280 -4.57 -5.55 7.61
CA MET A 280 -4.42 -4.98 8.95
C MET A 280 -5.77 -4.50 9.50
N SER A 281 -6.61 -3.88 8.69
CA SER A 281 -7.97 -3.48 9.10
C SER A 281 -8.78 -4.70 9.52
N ARG A 282 -8.79 -5.76 8.69
CA ARG A 282 -9.41 -7.04 9.02
C ARG A 282 -8.86 -7.64 10.32
N TRP A 283 -7.54 -7.62 10.51
CA TRP A 283 -6.87 -8.21 11.68
C TRP A 283 -7.24 -7.52 12.98
N THR A 284 -7.43 -6.17 12.90
CA THR A 284 -7.85 -5.34 14.03
C THR A 284 -9.35 -5.19 14.16
N ASN A 285 -10.16 -6.02 13.47
CA ASN A 285 -11.63 -5.98 13.52
C ASN A 285 -12.22 -4.61 13.11
N ASP A 286 -11.60 -3.95 12.14
CA ASP A 286 -11.87 -2.57 11.68
C ASP A 286 -11.64 -1.48 12.74
N LYS A 287 -10.91 -1.80 13.82
CA LYS A 287 -10.46 -0.78 14.76
C LYS A 287 -9.50 0.20 14.09
N TRP A 288 -8.65 -0.31 13.19
CA TRP A 288 -7.73 0.47 12.38
C TRP A 288 -8.21 0.53 10.94
N LEU A 289 -8.00 1.67 10.29
CA LEU A 289 -8.58 1.96 8.98
C LEU A 289 -7.63 1.58 7.84
N SER A 290 -8.14 0.86 6.85
CA SER A 290 -7.57 0.82 5.51
C SER A 290 -8.22 1.93 4.69
N THR A 291 -7.50 3.02 4.45
CA THR A 291 -8.09 4.26 3.97
C THR A 291 -7.92 4.42 2.46
N PRO A 292 -9.00 4.70 1.71
CA PRO A 292 -8.92 4.93 0.29
C PRO A 292 -8.01 6.11 -0.05
N HIS A 293 -7.18 5.93 -1.07
CA HIS A 293 -6.27 6.94 -1.55
C HIS A 293 -6.13 6.91 -3.07
N ARG A 294 -5.67 8.01 -3.65
CA ARG A 294 -5.49 8.18 -5.10
C ARG A 294 -4.30 9.07 -5.40
N VAL A 295 -3.81 9.03 -6.63
CA VAL A 295 -2.82 9.99 -7.12
C VAL A 295 -3.42 10.75 -8.29
N VAL A 296 -3.56 12.06 -8.10
CA VAL A 296 -4.12 12.97 -9.11
C VAL A 296 -3.02 13.78 -9.77
N VAL A 297 -3.34 14.35 -10.92
CA VAL A 297 -2.58 15.45 -11.48
C VAL A 297 -2.99 16.69 -10.67
N PRO A 298 -2.07 17.45 -10.07
CA PRO A 298 -2.41 18.64 -9.30
C PRO A 298 -3.28 19.62 -10.12
N GLU A 299 -4.44 20.02 -9.58
CA GLU A 299 -5.41 20.91 -10.25
C GLU A 299 -5.00 22.39 -10.26
N ASP A 300 -4.04 22.80 -9.45
CA ASP A 300 -3.57 24.18 -9.33
C ASP A 300 -3.03 24.80 -10.65
N LEU A 301 -3.00 24.00 -11.71
CA LEU A 301 -2.59 24.38 -13.05
C LEU A 301 -3.76 24.85 -13.94
N GLY A 302 -4.96 25.01 -13.40
CA GLY A 302 -6.04 25.92 -13.82
C GLY A 302 -6.67 25.77 -15.22
N SER A 303 -6.21 24.89 -16.08
CA SER A 303 -6.85 24.58 -17.38
C SER A 303 -6.18 23.40 -18.06
N THR A 304 -6.85 22.77 -19.04
CA THR A 304 -6.26 21.69 -19.87
C THR A 304 -4.95 22.13 -20.53
N ALA A 305 -4.79 23.41 -20.82
CA ALA A 305 -3.55 24.00 -21.34
C ALA A 305 -2.43 24.06 -20.27
N ALA A 306 -2.76 24.16 -18.99
CA ALA A 306 -1.80 24.16 -17.89
C ALA A 306 -1.39 22.75 -17.47
N MET A 307 -2.15 21.71 -17.84
CA MET A 307 -1.74 20.30 -17.67
C MET A 307 -0.57 19.93 -18.61
N ILE A 308 -0.40 20.67 -19.71
CA ILE A 308 0.76 20.55 -20.60
C ILE A 308 1.97 21.10 -19.87
N GLY A 309 2.82 20.19 -19.36
CA GLY A 309 4.02 20.55 -18.60
C GLY A 309 3.99 20.16 -17.12
N VAL A 310 2.98 19.42 -16.67
CA VAL A 310 3.00 18.82 -15.33
C VAL A 310 4.21 17.91 -15.22
N ALA A 311 5.11 18.22 -14.29
CA ALA A 311 6.35 17.53 -14.10
C ALA A 311 6.13 16.02 -13.84
N ARG A 312 7.08 15.21 -14.33
CA ARG A 312 7.21 13.81 -13.94
C ARG A 312 7.19 13.70 -12.41
N ARG A 313 6.48 12.70 -11.91
CA ARG A 313 6.50 12.30 -10.50
C ARG A 313 7.03 10.88 -10.39
N GLN A 314 7.82 10.62 -9.38
CA GLN A 314 8.29 9.28 -9.03
C GLN A 314 7.86 8.96 -7.59
N SER A 315 7.70 7.70 -7.28
CA SER A 315 7.55 7.23 -5.90
C SER A 315 8.10 5.82 -5.75
N MET A 316 8.44 5.44 -4.52
CA MET A 316 8.83 4.07 -4.17
C MET A 316 7.96 3.62 -3.01
N ALA A 317 7.17 2.57 -3.23
CA ALA A 317 6.25 2.00 -2.26
C ALA A 317 6.73 0.60 -1.85
N TYR A 318 6.97 0.41 -0.56
CA TYR A 318 7.22 -0.90 0.02
C TYR A 318 5.94 -1.41 0.66
N PHE A 319 5.35 -2.43 0.04
CA PHE A 319 4.16 -3.11 0.53
C PHE A 319 4.58 -4.22 1.47
N CYS A 320 4.41 -4.01 2.77
CA CYS A 320 4.70 -5.00 3.79
C CYS A 320 3.57 -6.02 3.84
N ASN A 321 3.89 -7.25 3.46
CA ASN A 321 3.00 -8.40 3.55
C ASN A 321 3.51 -9.36 4.62
N LEU A 322 2.69 -10.35 4.99
CA LEU A 322 3.06 -11.41 5.91
C LEU A 322 3.68 -12.60 5.16
N ASN A 323 4.06 -13.62 5.93
CA ASN A 323 4.30 -14.95 5.39
C ASN A 323 3.02 -15.43 4.68
N MET A 324 3.15 -16.06 3.52
CA MET A 324 1.99 -16.52 2.74
C MET A 324 1.10 -17.50 3.51
N ASP A 325 1.70 -18.28 4.40
CA ASP A 325 1.03 -19.26 5.26
C ASP A 325 0.62 -18.71 6.65
N ALA A 326 0.87 -17.42 6.92
CA ALA A 326 0.50 -16.82 8.19
C ALA A 326 -1.01 -16.84 8.39
N HIS A 327 -1.42 -17.38 9.55
CA HIS A 327 -2.82 -17.39 9.96
C HIS A 327 -3.21 -16.04 10.55
N VAL A 328 -4.24 -15.43 9.98
CA VAL A 328 -4.79 -14.14 10.37
C VAL A 328 -6.17 -14.37 10.97
N GLU A 329 -6.26 -14.18 12.26
CA GLU A 329 -7.49 -14.24 13.06
C GLU A 329 -7.61 -12.95 13.85
N THR A 330 -8.82 -12.44 14.04
CA THR A 330 -9.04 -11.17 14.75
C THR A 330 -8.26 -11.10 16.05
N ILE A 331 -7.47 -10.02 16.22
CA ILE A 331 -6.63 -9.80 17.40
C ILE A 331 -7.51 -9.69 18.64
N SER A 332 -7.21 -10.47 19.67
CA SER A 332 -8.04 -10.58 20.87
C SER A 332 -8.24 -9.25 21.62
N THR A 333 -7.28 -8.31 21.53
CA THR A 333 -7.41 -6.97 22.13
C THR A 333 -8.29 -6.02 21.32
N CYS A 334 -8.76 -6.46 20.14
CA CYS A 334 -9.66 -5.70 19.26
C CYS A 334 -11.10 -6.23 19.30
N VAL A 335 -11.43 -7.11 20.24
CA VAL A 335 -12.78 -7.68 20.42
C VAL A 335 -13.20 -7.55 21.87
N ASP A 336 -14.49 -7.34 22.08
CA ASP A 336 -15.17 -7.35 23.37
C ASP A 336 -16.63 -7.81 23.19
N GLU A 337 -17.46 -7.69 24.23
CA GLU A 337 -18.88 -8.10 24.16
C GLU A 337 -19.70 -7.27 23.16
N ASP A 338 -19.33 -5.99 22.96
CA ASP A 338 -20.02 -5.06 22.06
C ASP A 338 -19.45 -5.13 20.62
N THR A 339 -18.21 -5.59 20.48
CA THR A 339 -17.49 -5.70 19.20
C THR A 339 -16.97 -7.12 18.95
N PRO A 340 -17.86 -8.10 18.69
CA PRO A 340 -17.47 -9.48 18.41
C PRO A 340 -16.66 -9.56 17.09
N PRO A 341 -15.90 -10.66 16.86
CA PRO A 341 -15.16 -10.85 15.61
C PRO A 341 -16.05 -10.76 14.38
N LYS A 342 -15.75 -9.85 13.47
CA LYS A 342 -16.48 -9.63 12.20
C LYS A 342 -16.06 -10.60 11.10
N TYR A 343 -14.83 -11.09 11.19
CA TYR A 343 -14.16 -11.83 10.11
C TYR A 343 -13.82 -13.25 10.53
N LYS A 344 -13.99 -14.19 9.59
CA LYS A 344 -13.47 -15.55 9.77
C LYS A 344 -11.94 -15.52 9.63
N PRO A 345 -11.21 -16.43 10.31
CA PRO A 345 -9.77 -16.58 10.10
C PRO A 345 -9.44 -16.93 8.64
N CYS A 346 -8.31 -16.41 8.14
CA CYS A 346 -7.82 -16.74 6.80
C CYS A 346 -6.28 -16.84 6.78
N LYS A 347 -5.71 -17.36 5.69
CA LYS A 347 -4.27 -17.23 5.44
C LYS A 347 -3.99 -15.89 4.75
N ALA A 348 -2.89 -15.25 5.14
CA ALA A 348 -2.49 -13.97 4.55
C ALA A 348 -2.29 -14.06 3.03
N GLY A 349 -1.70 -15.17 2.57
CA GLY A 349 -1.52 -15.42 1.14
C GLY A 349 -2.81 -15.54 0.36
N ASP A 350 -3.82 -16.22 0.91
CA ASP A 350 -5.12 -16.37 0.26
C ASP A 350 -5.81 -15.00 0.11
N HIS A 351 -5.77 -14.17 1.16
CA HIS A 351 -6.30 -12.81 1.11
C HIS A 351 -5.58 -11.97 0.05
N LEU A 352 -4.23 -11.96 0.06
CA LEU A 352 -3.42 -11.19 -0.89
C LEU A 352 -3.69 -11.61 -2.34
N MET A 353 -3.75 -12.93 -2.60
CA MET A 353 -4.00 -13.47 -3.92
C MET A 353 -5.41 -13.16 -4.41
N ALA A 354 -6.42 -13.29 -3.56
CA ALA A 354 -7.80 -12.93 -3.92
C ALA A 354 -7.92 -11.47 -4.35
N LYS A 355 -7.28 -10.54 -3.62
CA LYS A 355 -7.25 -9.11 -3.95
C LYS A 355 -6.48 -8.82 -5.24
N HIS A 356 -5.33 -9.48 -5.42
CA HIS A 356 -4.52 -9.32 -6.62
C HIS A 356 -5.27 -9.79 -7.88
N ILE A 357 -5.92 -10.96 -7.79
CA ILE A 357 -6.78 -11.49 -8.85
C ILE A 357 -7.88 -10.49 -9.20
N ALA A 358 -8.56 -9.95 -8.19
CA ALA A 358 -9.64 -9.01 -8.39
C ALA A 358 -9.17 -7.74 -9.13
N SER A 359 -7.95 -7.22 -8.83
CA SER A 359 -7.40 -6.03 -9.48
C SER A 359 -6.87 -6.26 -10.91
N THR A 360 -6.52 -7.49 -11.27
CA THR A 360 -5.92 -7.83 -12.56
C THR A 360 -6.91 -8.44 -13.57
N GLN A 361 -8.10 -8.87 -13.15
CA GLN A 361 -9.13 -9.53 -13.99
C GLN A 361 -9.58 -8.74 -15.23
N GLY A 362 -9.26 -7.46 -15.33
CA GLY A 362 -9.57 -6.65 -16.52
C GLY A 362 -8.46 -6.62 -17.56
N ILE A 363 -7.30 -7.20 -17.29
CA ILE A 363 -6.09 -7.12 -18.12
C ILE A 363 -5.74 -8.50 -18.72
N LEU A 364 -6.17 -9.59 -18.07
CA LEU A 364 -5.74 -10.93 -18.38
C LEU A 364 -6.92 -11.79 -18.89
N ASP A 365 -6.68 -12.69 -19.83
CA ASP A 365 -7.67 -13.56 -20.46
C ASP A 365 -8.30 -14.64 -19.53
N GLY A 366 -8.11 -14.50 -18.23
CA GLY A 366 -8.74 -15.37 -17.22
C GLY A 366 -8.24 -16.82 -17.17
N SER A 367 -7.12 -17.14 -17.82
CA SER A 367 -6.61 -18.52 -17.90
C SER A 367 -6.30 -19.15 -16.54
N TRP A 368 -5.94 -18.34 -15.55
CA TRP A 368 -5.61 -18.77 -14.20
C TRP A 368 -6.81 -18.84 -13.21
N LEU A 369 -7.99 -18.33 -13.60
CA LEU A 369 -9.24 -18.62 -12.90
C LEU A 369 -9.59 -20.13 -12.89
N LYS A 370 -8.86 -20.94 -13.67
CA LYS A 370 -9.02 -22.40 -13.73
C LYS A 370 -8.20 -23.14 -12.67
N ASP A 371 -7.37 -22.46 -11.88
CA ASP A 371 -6.61 -23.10 -10.80
C ASP A 371 -7.53 -23.44 -9.62
N ASP A 372 -7.68 -24.74 -9.37
CA ASP A 372 -8.58 -25.26 -8.32
C ASP A 372 -8.17 -24.85 -6.91
N ARG A 373 -6.91 -24.43 -6.68
CA ARG A 373 -6.44 -23.86 -5.41
C ARG A 373 -7.09 -22.51 -5.09
N ILE A 374 -7.47 -21.77 -6.12
CA ILE A 374 -8.13 -20.47 -6.00
C ILE A 374 -9.61 -20.62 -5.73
N LYS A 375 -10.23 -21.66 -6.28
CA LYS A 375 -11.65 -21.96 -6.03
C LYS A 375 -11.90 -22.38 -4.59
N SER A 376 -10.96 -23.10 -3.96
CA SER A 376 -11.05 -23.50 -2.55
C SER A 376 -10.89 -22.31 -1.59
N SER A 377 -10.08 -21.32 -1.93
CA SER A 377 -9.90 -20.11 -1.10
C SER A 377 -11.11 -19.18 -1.11
N ARG A 378 -11.94 -19.23 -2.17
CA ARG A 378 -13.19 -18.45 -2.26
C ARG A 378 -14.30 -18.95 -1.33
N ALA A 379 -14.25 -20.21 -0.93
CA ALA A 379 -15.27 -20.79 -0.03
C ALA A 379 -14.98 -20.54 1.45
N ASP A 380 -13.73 -20.18 1.78
CA ASP A 380 -13.23 -20.10 3.16
C ASP A 380 -12.79 -18.69 3.59
N CYS A 381 -12.87 -17.67 2.70
CA CYS A 381 -12.53 -16.27 3.03
C CYS A 381 -13.73 -15.35 3.08
#